data_69beca6fc6dfe3b67b960a04615517e5
#
_entry.id   69beca6fc6dfe3b67b960a04615517e5
#
_cell.length_a   1.000
_cell.length_b   1.000
_cell.length_c   1.000
_cell.angle_alpha   90.00
_cell.angle_beta   90.00
_cell.angle_gamma   90.00
#
_symmetry.space_group_name_H-M   'P 1'
#
loop_
_entity.id
_entity.type
_entity.pdbx_description
1 polymer ?
#
loop_
_entity_poly.entity_id
_entity_poly.type
_entity_poly.pdbx_seq_one_letter_code
_entity_poly.pdbx_strand_id
1 'polypeptide(L)'
;MFRVTFNPGPSQVSDETKADMQQLIDERVAEISHRSAEYNDISRATIEAVRTFFAVPQDYAVLYASSATEAMQCAVMNLVKERSAHFSCGSFSELFASVSASLGREVTVSRVEWGLKNDCSVTMPADAELITVCANETSTGLMLNDEDIASVRQHHPEALLAVDITSIAG
;
A
#
# COMPACT_ATOMS: atom_id res chain seq x y z
N MET A 1 4.37 -26.42 -20.66
CA MET A 1 4.03 -27.05 -19.38
C MET A 1 3.52 -25.94 -18.48
N PHE A 2 2.21 -25.87 -18.18
CA PHE A 2 1.65 -24.87 -17.27
C PHE A 2 2.17 -25.16 -15.86
N ARG A 3 2.88 -24.22 -15.29
CA ARG A 3 3.32 -24.30 -13.91
C ARG A 3 2.29 -23.58 -13.03
N VAL A 4 1.44 -24.34 -12.37
CA VAL A 4 0.53 -23.76 -11.36
C VAL A 4 1.37 -23.36 -10.15
N THR A 5 1.19 -22.13 -9.69
CA THR A 5 1.80 -21.63 -8.46
C THR A 5 0.74 -21.19 -7.46
N PHE A 6 0.99 -21.46 -6.19
CA PHE A 6 0.19 -21.02 -5.06
C PHE A 6 0.93 -19.96 -4.23
N ASN A 7 1.94 -19.32 -4.84
CA ASN A 7 2.63 -18.21 -4.17
C ASN A 7 1.66 -17.04 -3.94
N PRO A 8 1.69 -16.39 -2.78
CA PRO A 8 0.87 -15.20 -2.51
C PRO A 8 1.25 -14.00 -3.39
N GLY A 9 2.49 -14.01 -3.93
CA GLY A 9 3.00 -13.05 -4.90
C GLY A 9 4.49 -13.33 -5.19
N PRO A 10 4.99 -13.07 -6.39
CA PRO A 10 4.23 -12.75 -7.61
C PRO A 10 3.34 -13.91 -8.05
N SER A 11 2.13 -13.58 -8.52
CA SER A 11 1.17 -14.54 -9.04
C SER A 11 1.38 -14.82 -10.53
N GLN A 12 0.58 -15.73 -11.09
CA GLN A 12 0.64 -16.05 -12.51
C GLN A 12 0.18 -14.86 -13.36
N VAL A 13 1.00 -14.46 -14.32
CA VAL A 13 0.63 -13.43 -15.32
C VAL A 13 -0.22 -14.09 -16.41
N SER A 14 -1.34 -13.47 -16.78
CA SER A 14 -2.22 -13.95 -17.85
C SER A 14 -1.50 -13.91 -19.21
N ASP A 15 -2.00 -14.72 -20.17
CA ASP A 15 -1.40 -14.73 -21.49
C ASP A 15 -1.70 -13.43 -22.25
N GLU A 16 -2.83 -12.77 -21.98
CA GLU A 16 -3.17 -11.44 -22.49
C GLU A 16 -2.17 -10.41 -22.00
N THR A 17 -1.93 -10.33 -20.69
CA THR A 17 -0.94 -9.39 -20.13
C THR A 17 0.46 -9.63 -20.70
N LYS A 18 0.85 -10.89 -20.95
CA LYS A 18 2.15 -11.19 -21.59
C LYS A 18 2.20 -10.68 -23.03
N ALA A 19 1.09 -10.80 -23.79
CA ALA A 19 1.01 -10.28 -25.15
C ALA A 19 1.11 -8.75 -25.15
N ASP A 20 0.41 -8.08 -24.24
CA ASP A 20 0.49 -6.62 -24.08
C ASP A 20 1.93 -6.17 -23.73
N MET A 21 2.58 -6.86 -22.80
CA MET A 21 3.98 -6.58 -22.46
C MET A 21 4.91 -6.75 -23.66
N GLN A 22 4.73 -7.78 -24.49
CA GLN A 22 5.52 -7.97 -25.70
C GLN A 22 5.29 -6.84 -26.70
N GLN A 23 4.04 -6.43 -26.88
CA GLN A 23 3.71 -5.28 -27.75
C GLN A 23 4.42 -4.00 -27.28
N LEU A 24 4.37 -3.69 -25.98
CA LEU A 24 5.04 -2.51 -25.42
C LEU A 24 6.56 -2.53 -25.65
N ILE A 25 7.17 -3.72 -25.64
CA ILE A 25 8.60 -3.90 -25.95
C ILE A 25 8.84 -3.62 -27.45
N ASP A 26 8.03 -4.20 -28.34
CA ASP A 26 8.17 -4.05 -29.78
C ASP A 26 7.94 -2.60 -30.23
N GLU A 27 7.03 -1.89 -29.57
CA GLU A 27 6.75 -0.45 -29.76
C GLU A 27 7.75 0.46 -29.05
N ARG A 28 8.72 -0.09 -28.33
CA ARG A 28 9.79 0.64 -27.63
C ARG A 28 9.27 1.65 -26.60
N VAL A 29 8.15 1.36 -25.96
CA VAL A 29 7.50 2.27 -24.99
C VAL A 29 8.42 2.61 -23.82
N ALA A 30 9.29 1.69 -23.40
CA ALA A 30 10.28 1.92 -22.34
C ALA A 30 11.35 2.97 -22.70
N GLU A 31 11.47 3.35 -23.98
CA GLU A 31 12.42 4.37 -24.47
C GLU A 31 11.78 5.77 -24.58
N ILE A 32 10.48 5.88 -24.33
CA ILE A 32 9.76 7.16 -24.36
C ILE A 32 10.21 8.04 -23.19
N SER A 33 10.57 9.28 -23.50
CA SER A 33 10.96 10.22 -22.45
C SER A 33 9.80 10.55 -21.52
N HIS A 34 10.00 10.44 -20.20
CA HIS A 34 9.01 10.83 -19.19
C HIS A 34 8.59 12.31 -19.24
N ARG A 35 9.26 13.14 -20.06
CA ARG A 35 8.93 14.55 -20.28
C ARG A 35 8.18 14.78 -21.60
N SER A 36 7.92 13.73 -22.40
CA SER A 36 7.20 13.85 -23.66
C SER A 36 5.68 13.92 -23.47
N ALA A 37 4.99 14.45 -24.48
CA ALA A 37 3.53 14.43 -24.51
C ALA A 37 2.99 13.00 -24.55
N GLU A 38 3.66 12.13 -25.30
CA GLU A 38 3.31 10.71 -25.42
C GLU A 38 3.34 9.99 -24.08
N TYR A 39 4.39 10.18 -23.26
CA TYR A 39 4.43 9.65 -21.89
C TYR A 39 3.30 10.20 -21.03
N ASN A 40 3.02 11.50 -21.11
CA ASN A 40 1.94 12.12 -20.37
C ASN A 40 0.57 11.52 -20.72
N ASP A 41 0.35 11.18 -22.00
CA ASP A 41 -0.89 10.56 -22.46
C ASP A 41 -1.04 9.12 -21.91
N ILE A 42 0.04 8.33 -21.97
CA ILE A 42 0.10 6.98 -21.38
C ILE A 42 -0.16 7.05 -19.86
N SER A 43 0.53 7.94 -19.16
CA SER A 43 0.38 8.10 -17.71
C SER A 43 -1.04 8.51 -17.32
N ARG A 44 -1.62 9.46 -18.05
CA ARG A 44 -3.02 9.88 -17.82
C ARG A 44 -4.00 8.73 -18.02
N ALA A 45 -3.87 8.00 -19.11
CA ALA A 45 -4.72 6.84 -19.39
C ALA A 45 -4.60 5.77 -18.29
N THR A 46 -3.40 5.51 -17.80
CA THR A 46 -3.14 4.57 -16.71
C THR A 46 -3.81 5.03 -15.40
N ILE A 47 -3.65 6.30 -15.03
CA ILE A 47 -4.27 6.87 -13.82
C ILE A 47 -5.79 6.80 -13.89
N GLU A 48 -6.39 7.11 -15.04
CA GLU A 48 -7.84 7.03 -15.21
C GLU A 48 -8.34 5.56 -15.20
N ALA A 49 -7.58 4.62 -15.73
CA ALA A 49 -7.90 3.20 -15.62
C ALA A 49 -7.88 2.72 -14.15
N VAL A 50 -6.85 3.10 -13.38
CA VAL A 50 -6.77 2.82 -11.93
C VAL A 50 -7.94 3.44 -11.18
N ARG A 51 -8.27 4.71 -11.47
CA ARG A 51 -9.42 5.38 -10.85
C ARG A 51 -10.72 4.66 -11.13
N THR A 52 -10.93 4.26 -12.36
CA THR A 52 -12.15 3.56 -12.79
C THR A 52 -12.26 2.20 -12.11
N PHE A 53 -11.16 1.43 -12.13
CA PHE A 53 -11.14 0.08 -11.59
C PHE A 53 -11.38 0.04 -10.07
N PHE A 54 -10.73 0.94 -9.32
CA PHE A 54 -10.84 1.01 -7.86
C PHE A 54 -11.89 2.01 -7.38
N ALA A 55 -12.68 2.62 -8.26
CA ALA A 55 -13.65 3.66 -7.92
C ALA A 55 -13.04 4.82 -7.09
N VAL A 56 -11.79 5.21 -7.41
CA VAL A 56 -11.07 6.27 -6.67
C VAL A 56 -11.70 7.63 -6.92
N PRO A 57 -12.13 8.37 -5.87
CA PRO A 57 -12.72 9.70 -6.02
C PRO A 57 -11.76 10.70 -6.69
N GLN A 58 -12.31 11.72 -7.34
CA GLN A 58 -11.52 12.69 -8.11
C GLN A 58 -10.61 13.59 -7.26
N ASP A 59 -10.94 13.76 -6.00
CA ASP A 59 -10.16 14.52 -5.02
C ASP A 59 -8.96 13.75 -4.42
N TYR A 60 -8.80 12.46 -4.80
CA TYR A 60 -7.63 11.65 -4.43
C TYR A 60 -6.54 11.74 -5.50
N ALA A 61 -5.29 11.77 -5.10
CA ALA A 61 -4.14 11.62 -5.99
C ALA A 61 -3.82 10.13 -6.20
N VAL A 62 -3.51 9.75 -7.44
CA VAL A 62 -2.92 8.46 -7.78
C VAL A 62 -1.45 8.71 -8.12
N LEU A 63 -0.55 8.06 -7.41
CA LEU A 63 0.89 8.26 -7.53
C LEU A 63 1.58 6.92 -7.83
N TYR A 64 2.65 6.98 -8.61
CA TYR A 64 3.52 5.83 -8.87
C TYR A 64 4.58 5.71 -7.78
N ALA A 65 4.84 4.47 -7.37
CA ALA A 65 5.97 4.08 -6.54
C ALA A 65 6.61 2.82 -7.12
N SER A 66 7.90 2.61 -6.89
CA SER A 66 8.60 1.41 -7.38
C SER A 66 8.25 0.16 -6.56
N SER A 67 7.76 0.36 -5.35
CA SER A 67 7.37 -0.72 -4.43
C SER A 67 6.47 -0.19 -3.31
N ALA A 68 5.76 -1.10 -2.61
CA ALA A 68 5.03 -0.76 -1.40
C ALA A 68 5.97 -0.20 -0.31
N THR A 69 7.18 -0.72 -0.18
CA THR A 69 8.18 -0.20 0.78
C THR A 69 8.56 1.24 0.49
N GLU A 70 8.75 1.61 -0.79
CA GLU A 70 8.97 3.02 -1.17
C GLU A 70 7.74 3.88 -0.84
N ALA A 71 6.54 3.39 -1.10
CA ALA A 71 5.31 4.10 -0.72
C ALA A 71 5.22 4.32 0.80
N MET A 72 5.58 3.33 1.62
CA MET A 72 5.68 3.47 3.08
C MET A 72 6.70 4.55 3.47
N GLN A 73 7.90 4.54 2.85
CA GLN A 73 8.93 5.57 3.09
C GLN A 73 8.41 6.96 2.73
N CYS A 74 7.80 7.11 1.54
CA CYS A 74 7.23 8.38 1.09
C CYS A 74 6.13 8.87 2.03
N ALA A 75 5.26 7.99 2.51
CA ALA A 75 4.22 8.34 3.49
C ALA A 75 4.86 8.89 4.78
N VAL A 76 5.80 8.17 5.36
CA VAL A 76 6.48 8.62 6.60
C VAL A 76 7.22 9.93 6.39
N MET A 77 7.99 10.06 5.31
CA MET A 77 8.80 11.26 5.05
C MET A 77 7.98 12.53 4.88
N ASN A 78 6.78 12.39 4.28
CA ASN A 78 5.94 13.55 3.95
C ASN A 78 4.84 13.83 4.99
N LEU A 79 4.39 12.82 5.74
CA LEU A 79 3.22 12.92 6.60
C LEU A 79 3.57 12.86 8.10
N VAL A 80 4.79 12.47 8.46
CA VAL A 80 5.21 12.34 9.86
C VAL A 80 6.40 13.26 10.13
N LYS A 81 6.24 14.17 11.08
CA LYS A 81 7.34 15.03 11.58
C LYS A 81 8.04 14.36 12.75
N GLU A 82 7.28 13.89 13.71
CA GLU A 82 7.78 13.35 14.96
C GLU A 82 7.30 11.93 15.25
N ARG A 83 5.98 11.68 15.22
CA ARG A 83 5.38 10.46 15.80
C ARG A 83 4.45 9.71 14.86
N SER A 84 4.63 8.40 14.83
CA SER A 84 3.72 7.48 14.14
C SER A 84 3.29 6.33 15.04
N ALA A 85 2.14 5.74 14.74
CA ALA A 85 1.64 4.58 15.46
C ALA A 85 1.21 3.49 14.47
N HIS A 86 1.43 2.23 14.83
CA HIS A 86 1.30 1.11 13.92
C HIS A 86 0.56 -0.05 14.60
N PHE A 87 -0.45 -0.58 13.94
CA PHE A 87 -1.02 -1.88 14.30
C PHE A 87 -0.22 -2.98 13.61
N SER A 88 0.32 -3.90 14.38
CA SER A 88 1.20 -4.96 13.88
C SER A 88 0.66 -6.35 14.20
N CYS A 89 0.55 -7.19 13.17
CA CYS A 89 0.12 -8.59 13.25
C CYS A 89 0.97 -9.53 12.37
N GLY A 90 2.08 -9.04 11.83
CA GLY A 90 3.00 -9.84 11.01
C GLY A 90 4.13 -9.02 10.39
N SER A 91 4.79 -9.59 9.39
CA SER A 91 6.03 -9.03 8.82
C SER A 91 5.86 -7.70 8.11
N PHE A 92 4.76 -7.50 7.37
CA PHE A 92 4.59 -6.29 6.56
C PHE A 92 4.15 -5.10 7.42
N SER A 93 3.32 -5.34 8.41
CA SER A 93 2.97 -4.32 9.40
C SER A 93 4.17 -3.94 10.28
N GLU A 94 5.04 -4.89 10.67
CA GLU A 94 6.32 -4.60 11.34
C GLU A 94 7.29 -3.84 10.43
N LEU A 95 7.30 -4.15 9.12
CA LEU A 95 8.12 -3.42 8.15
C LEU A 95 7.76 -1.94 8.12
N PHE A 96 6.48 -1.59 8.11
CA PHE A 96 6.05 -0.19 8.11
C PHE A 96 6.54 0.55 9.38
N ALA A 97 6.38 -0.06 10.55
CA ALA A 97 6.89 0.49 11.80
C ALA A 97 8.43 0.66 11.77
N SER A 98 9.14 -0.35 11.23
CA SER A 98 10.60 -0.33 11.09
C SER A 98 11.07 0.76 10.13
N VAL A 99 10.37 0.98 9.02
CA VAL A 99 10.63 2.09 8.09
C VAL A 99 10.51 3.43 8.82
N SER A 100 9.45 3.63 9.60
CA SER A 100 9.27 4.86 10.37
C SER A 100 10.39 5.08 11.37
N ALA A 101 10.76 4.05 12.13
CA ALA A 101 11.87 4.11 13.09
C ALA A 101 13.21 4.40 12.40
N SER A 102 13.49 3.79 11.24
CA SER A 102 14.71 4.01 10.46
C SER A 102 14.86 5.44 9.95
N LEU A 103 13.74 6.13 9.76
CA LEU A 103 13.68 7.53 9.38
C LEU A 103 13.72 8.49 10.60
N GLY A 104 14.03 7.95 11.79
CA GLY A 104 14.20 8.72 13.01
C GLY A 104 12.91 9.20 13.66
N ARG A 105 11.77 8.58 13.36
CA ARG A 105 10.49 8.91 13.99
C ARG A 105 10.33 8.18 15.31
N GLU A 106 9.63 8.80 16.26
CA GLU A 106 9.16 8.13 17.46
C GLU A 106 7.99 7.21 17.09
N VAL A 107 8.12 5.92 17.41
CA VAL A 107 7.21 4.86 16.91
C VAL A 107 6.53 4.18 18.09
N THR A 108 5.21 4.17 18.07
CA THR A 108 4.38 3.33 18.94
C THR A 108 3.82 2.17 18.13
N VAL A 109 3.90 0.94 18.66
CA VAL A 109 3.37 -0.24 17.98
C VAL A 109 2.44 -1.02 18.91
N SER A 110 1.19 -1.18 18.50
CA SER A 110 0.26 -2.15 19.09
C SER A 110 0.50 -3.50 18.44
N ARG A 111 1.17 -4.41 19.15
CA ARG A 111 1.51 -5.74 18.66
C ARG A 111 0.57 -6.80 19.19
N VAL A 112 0.22 -7.72 18.33
CA VAL A 112 -0.40 -8.99 18.73
C VAL A 112 0.50 -10.15 18.31
N GLU A 113 0.25 -11.32 18.87
CA GLU A 113 0.89 -12.55 18.43
C GLU A 113 0.54 -12.83 16.96
N TRP A 114 1.50 -13.31 16.19
CA TRP A 114 1.30 -13.62 14.77
C TRP A 114 0.15 -14.59 14.55
N GLY A 115 -0.74 -14.24 13.64
CA GLY A 115 -1.96 -14.98 13.38
C GLY A 115 -3.16 -14.56 14.24
N LEU A 116 -2.96 -13.65 15.19
CA LEU A 116 -4.04 -13.00 15.91
C LEU A 116 -4.36 -11.64 15.30
N LYS A 117 -5.64 -11.29 15.31
CA LYS A 117 -6.13 -10.01 14.81
C LYS A 117 -5.91 -8.92 15.86
N ASN A 118 -5.45 -7.76 15.42
CA ASN A 118 -5.40 -6.56 16.25
C ASN A 118 -6.80 -6.13 16.70
N ASP A 119 -6.91 -5.69 17.92
CA ASP A 119 -8.06 -4.91 18.36
C ASP A 119 -7.90 -3.47 17.84
N CYS A 120 -8.57 -3.18 16.75
CA CYS A 120 -8.54 -1.86 16.08
C CYS A 120 -9.27 -0.76 16.88
N SER A 121 -9.86 -1.08 18.02
CA SER A 121 -10.42 -0.11 18.97
C SER A 121 -9.41 0.37 20.02
N VAL A 122 -8.21 -0.24 20.06
CA VAL A 122 -7.15 0.20 20.99
C VAL A 122 -6.72 1.61 20.70
N THR A 123 -6.69 2.44 21.74
CA THR A 123 -6.28 3.83 21.64
C THR A 123 -4.77 3.94 21.45
N MET A 124 -4.35 4.50 20.35
CA MET A 124 -2.97 4.91 20.08
C MET A 124 -2.69 6.30 20.68
N PRO A 125 -1.43 6.74 20.79
CA PRO A 125 -1.12 8.08 21.27
C PRO A 125 -1.89 9.16 20.49
N ALA A 126 -2.50 10.09 21.21
CA ALA A 126 -3.33 11.15 20.61
C ALA A 126 -2.53 12.13 19.73
N ASP A 127 -1.21 12.17 19.90
CA ASP A 127 -0.29 13.00 19.15
C ASP A 127 0.41 12.24 18.00
N ALA A 128 -0.04 11.01 17.69
CA ALA A 128 0.40 10.31 16.49
C ALA A 128 -0.12 11.02 15.24
N GLU A 129 0.78 11.43 14.36
CA GLU A 129 0.45 12.14 13.12
C GLU A 129 -0.02 11.17 12.03
N LEU A 130 0.49 9.94 12.05
CA LEU A 130 0.14 8.86 11.13
C LEU A 130 -0.13 7.57 11.91
N ILE A 131 -1.25 6.94 11.61
CA ILE A 131 -1.56 5.58 12.06
C ILE A 131 -1.54 4.65 10.85
N THR A 132 -0.97 3.47 10.98
CA THR A 132 -0.89 2.51 9.89
C THR A 132 -1.54 1.18 10.25
N VAL A 133 -2.20 0.60 9.26
CA VAL A 133 -2.74 -0.76 9.31
C VAL A 133 -2.36 -1.51 8.03
N CYS A 134 -2.11 -2.80 8.14
CA CYS A 134 -2.00 -3.70 7.00
C CYS A 134 -3.34 -4.43 6.85
N ALA A 135 -4.10 -4.10 5.82
CA ALA A 135 -5.45 -4.66 5.63
C ALA A 135 -5.42 -6.16 5.34
N ASN A 136 -4.37 -6.63 4.66
CA ASN A 136 -4.10 -8.06 4.52
C ASN A 136 -2.62 -8.35 4.79
N GLU A 137 -2.36 -8.97 5.93
CA GLU A 137 -1.02 -9.37 6.34
C GLU A 137 -0.67 -10.72 5.70
N THR A 138 -0.01 -10.67 4.56
CA THR A 138 0.33 -11.86 3.75
C THR A 138 1.17 -12.88 4.52
N SER A 139 2.01 -12.42 5.44
CA SER A 139 2.91 -13.29 6.20
C SER A 139 2.18 -14.19 7.23
N THR A 140 0.98 -13.78 7.65
CA THR A 140 0.16 -14.53 8.60
C THR A 140 -1.18 -14.98 8.03
N GLY A 141 -1.55 -14.48 6.85
CA GLY A 141 -2.85 -14.76 6.22
C GLY A 141 -4.03 -14.05 6.89
N LEU A 142 -3.76 -13.02 7.68
CA LEU A 142 -4.77 -12.31 8.43
C LEU A 142 -5.27 -11.09 7.65
N MET A 143 -6.60 -10.94 7.59
CA MET A 143 -7.25 -9.83 6.91
C MET A 143 -8.11 -9.01 7.89
N LEU A 144 -8.00 -7.69 7.79
CA LEU A 144 -8.91 -6.75 8.42
C LEU A 144 -10.11 -6.51 7.49
N ASN A 145 -11.29 -6.39 8.05
CA ASN A 145 -12.47 -5.99 7.31
C ASN A 145 -12.67 -4.46 7.37
N ASP A 146 -13.66 -3.96 6.65
CA ASP A 146 -13.96 -2.53 6.59
C ASP A 146 -14.34 -1.94 7.96
N GLU A 147 -14.99 -2.74 8.82
CA GLU A 147 -15.37 -2.33 10.17
C GLU A 147 -14.16 -2.14 11.07
N ASP A 148 -13.13 -2.97 10.92
CA ASP A 148 -11.86 -2.82 11.63
C ASP A 148 -11.16 -1.53 11.26
N ILE A 149 -11.06 -1.24 9.95
CA ILE A 149 -10.43 -0.03 9.43
C ILE A 149 -11.23 1.22 9.85
N ALA A 150 -12.57 1.13 9.77
CA ALA A 150 -13.46 2.19 10.23
C ALA A 150 -13.31 2.45 11.74
N SER A 151 -13.12 1.38 12.54
CA SER A 151 -12.86 1.50 13.98
C SER A 151 -11.59 2.31 14.27
N VAL A 152 -10.48 2.05 13.54
CA VAL A 152 -9.26 2.86 13.67
C VAL A 152 -9.57 4.33 13.41
N ARG A 153 -10.29 4.66 12.34
CA ARG A 153 -10.67 6.04 12.00
C ARG A 153 -11.54 6.69 13.06
N GLN A 154 -12.48 5.94 13.64
CA GLN A 154 -13.37 6.46 14.70
C GLN A 154 -12.62 6.80 15.99
N HIS A 155 -11.64 5.97 16.37
CA HIS A 155 -10.86 6.18 17.59
C HIS A 155 -9.75 7.22 17.42
N HIS A 156 -9.35 7.51 16.17
CA HIS A 156 -8.25 8.43 15.84
C HIS A 156 -8.65 9.41 14.72
N PRO A 157 -9.64 10.27 14.93
CA PRO A 157 -10.19 11.13 13.87
C PRO A 157 -9.18 12.16 13.36
N GLU A 158 -8.24 12.59 14.19
CA GLU A 158 -7.25 13.65 13.85
C GLU A 158 -5.99 13.11 13.17
N ALA A 159 -5.65 11.84 13.37
CA ALA A 159 -4.47 11.24 12.75
C ALA A 159 -4.73 10.94 11.28
N LEU A 160 -3.68 11.02 10.45
CA LEU A 160 -3.73 10.44 9.10
C LEU A 160 -3.73 8.92 9.21
N LEU A 161 -4.48 8.25 8.35
CA LEU A 161 -4.55 6.79 8.31
C LEU A 161 -3.95 6.30 6.99
N ALA A 162 -2.91 5.49 7.09
CA ALA A 162 -2.36 4.75 5.95
C ALA A 162 -2.77 3.28 6.03
N VAL A 163 -3.35 2.78 4.96
CA VAL A 163 -3.81 1.39 4.84
C VAL A 163 -3.00 0.70 3.76
N ASP A 164 -2.23 -0.32 4.13
CA ASP A 164 -1.53 -1.17 3.16
C ASP A 164 -2.50 -2.22 2.62
N ILE A 165 -2.81 -2.10 1.33
CA ILE A 165 -3.69 -3.02 0.60
C ILE A 165 -2.95 -3.81 -0.49
N THR A 166 -1.63 -3.87 -0.43
CA THR A 166 -0.76 -4.41 -1.49
C THR A 166 -1.18 -5.80 -1.96
N SER A 167 -1.64 -6.67 -1.06
CA SER A 167 -1.98 -8.06 -1.40
C SER A 167 -3.48 -8.33 -1.57
N ILE A 168 -4.33 -7.29 -1.50
CA ILE A 168 -5.78 -7.41 -1.68
C ILE A 168 -6.36 -6.36 -2.64
N ALA A 169 -5.51 -5.54 -3.25
CA ALA A 169 -5.96 -4.55 -4.22
C ALA A 169 -6.45 -5.24 -5.50
N GLY A 170 -7.76 -5.18 -5.80
CA GLY A 170 -8.40 -5.71 -7.02
C GLY A 170 -9.40 -6.81 -6.79
#